data_f8d28d2ed56a55856cf56c21158c751e
#
_entry.id   f8d28d2ed56a55856cf56c21158c751e
#
_cell.length_a   1.000
_cell.length_b   1.000
_cell.length_c   1.000
_cell.angle_alpha   90.00
_cell.angle_beta   90.00
_cell.angle_gamma   90.00
#
_symmetry.space_group_name_H-M   'P 1'
#
loop_
_entity.id
_entity.type
_entity.pdbx_description
1 polymer ?
#
loop_
_entity_poly.entity_id
_entity_poly.type
_entity_poly.pdbx_seq_one_letter_code
_entity_poly.pdbx_strand_id
1 'polypeptide(L)'
;MNKQAKFSEKEITDCISLLQNLGEDNQQFLHLSEKQRIALMRAAGKISRPDRNEIRKRRNDIKKMKRQAVDKKERFARAATGIRRARETAVFVAPKQISDVNHERNESLELKSPRNCYICKAEYRRLHFFYDSMCPGCAELNYQKRFQAASLEGKVA
;
A
#
# COMPACT_ATOMS: atom_id res chain seq x y z
N MET A 1 -13.33 2.84 3.03
CA MET A 1 -13.81 4.16 2.58
C MET A 1 -12.63 5.12 2.61
N ASN A 2 -12.11 5.49 1.45
CA ASN A 2 -11.05 6.50 1.31
C ASN A 2 -11.70 7.86 1.59
N LYS A 3 -11.44 8.47 2.74
CA LYS A 3 -11.78 9.88 2.93
C LYS A 3 -10.89 10.67 1.98
N GLN A 4 -11.43 11.13 0.86
CA GLN A 4 -10.77 12.09 0.00
C GLN A 4 -10.36 13.29 0.85
N ALA A 5 -9.17 13.82 0.57
CA ALA A 5 -8.72 15.06 1.21
C ALA A 5 -9.78 16.14 0.95
N LYS A 6 -10.29 16.77 2.03
CA LYS A 6 -11.35 17.78 1.96
C LYS A 6 -10.86 19.07 1.29
N PHE A 7 -9.55 19.27 1.25
CA PHE A 7 -8.89 20.47 0.71
C PHE A 7 -7.92 20.05 -0.39
N SER A 8 -7.85 20.89 -1.43
CA SER A 8 -6.87 20.74 -2.51
C SER A 8 -5.47 21.15 -2.04
N GLU A 9 -4.46 20.70 -2.74
CA GLU A 9 -3.06 21.06 -2.47
C GLU A 9 -2.85 22.58 -2.60
N LYS A 10 -3.54 23.21 -3.57
CA LYS A 10 -3.49 24.65 -3.79
C LYS A 10 -4.05 25.43 -2.58
N GLU A 11 -5.22 25.03 -2.07
CA GLU A 11 -5.81 25.68 -0.89
C GLU A 11 -4.92 25.58 0.35
N ILE A 12 -4.20 24.46 0.51
CA ILE A 12 -3.24 24.28 1.61
C ILE A 12 -2.04 25.20 1.42
N THR A 13 -1.50 25.30 0.19
CA THR A 13 -0.36 26.16 -0.14
C THR A 13 -0.72 27.63 0.05
N ASP A 14 -1.89 28.05 -0.41
CA ASP A 14 -2.40 29.42 -0.24
C ASP A 14 -2.55 29.77 1.24
N CYS A 15 -3.08 28.84 2.05
CA CYS A 15 -3.20 29.00 3.50
C CYS A 15 -1.84 29.16 4.18
N ILE A 16 -0.84 28.37 3.80
CA ILE A 16 0.53 28.46 4.33
C ILE A 16 1.13 29.83 4.00
N SER A 17 1.03 30.25 2.74
CA SER A 17 1.55 31.56 2.30
C SER A 17 0.90 32.72 3.02
N LEU A 18 -0.42 32.67 3.22
CA LEU A 18 -1.16 33.68 3.98
C LEU A 18 -0.68 33.76 5.44
N LEU A 19 -0.49 32.61 6.10
CA LEU A 19 0.00 32.58 7.48
C LEU A 19 1.43 33.09 7.61
N GLN A 20 2.29 32.80 6.62
CA GLN A 20 3.67 33.32 6.56
C GLN A 20 3.69 34.82 6.41
N ASN A 21 2.95 35.37 5.43
CA ASN A 21 2.85 36.81 5.20
C ASN A 21 2.32 37.57 6.43
N LEU A 22 1.30 37.02 7.08
CA LEU A 22 0.77 37.61 8.31
C LEU A 22 1.72 37.55 9.52
N GLY A 23 2.66 36.57 9.49
CA GLY A 23 3.69 36.42 10.50
C GLY A 23 4.88 37.36 10.31
N GLU A 24 5.20 37.66 9.04
CA GLU A 24 6.34 38.51 8.66
C GLU A 24 5.96 40.02 8.70
N ASP A 25 4.75 40.36 8.26
CA ASP A 25 4.29 41.76 8.19
C ASP A 25 3.19 42.06 9.25
N ASN A 26 3.64 42.70 10.31
CA ASN A 26 2.75 43.09 11.41
C ASN A 26 1.67 44.10 10.99
N GLN A 27 1.89 44.91 9.95
CA GLN A 27 0.90 45.86 9.45
C GLN A 27 -0.28 45.14 8.81
N GLN A 28 -0.02 44.11 8.00
CA GLN A 28 -1.10 43.30 7.41
C GLN A 28 -1.96 42.62 8.47
N PHE A 29 -1.34 42.16 9.58
CA PHE A 29 -2.07 41.60 10.68
C PHE A 29 -2.98 42.65 11.39
N LEU A 30 -2.56 43.89 11.47
CA LEU A 30 -3.34 45.00 12.06
C LEU A 30 -4.54 45.42 11.19
N HIS A 31 -4.49 45.22 9.88
CA HIS A 31 -5.61 45.46 8.97
C HIS A 31 -6.79 44.50 9.16
N LEU A 32 -6.57 43.36 9.82
CA LEU A 32 -7.62 42.41 10.14
C LEU A 32 -8.52 42.99 11.24
N SER A 33 -9.83 42.78 11.14
CA SER A 33 -10.76 43.10 12.22
C SER A 33 -10.40 42.30 13.49
N GLU A 34 -10.74 42.82 14.64
CA GLU A 34 -10.48 42.18 15.94
C GLU A 34 -11.05 40.73 15.98
N LYS A 35 -12.26 40.55 15.46
CA LYS A 35 -12.91 39.23 15.37
C LYS A 35 -12.09 38.25 14.52
N GLN A 36 -11.57 38.71 13.39
CA GLN A 36 -10.72 37.87 12.50
C GLN A 36 -9.38 37.53 13.15
N ARG A 37 -8.72 38.48 13.80
CA ARG A 37 -7.47 38.22 14.56
C ARG A 37 -7.66 37.19 15.64
N ILE A 38 -8.71 37.32 16.46
CA ILE A 38 -9.01 36.35 17.52
C ILE A 38 -9.29 34.95 16.92
N ALA A 39 -10.09 34.86 15.86
CA ALA A 39 -10.44 33.61 15.22
C ALA A 39 -9.19 32.92 14.61
N LEU A 40 -8.35 33.70 13.92
CA LEU A 40 -7.11 33.24 13.32
C LEU A 40 -6.14 32.68 14.37
N MET A 41 -5.89 33.46 15.43
CA MET A 41 -5.00 33.06 16.53
C MET A 41 -5.49 31.81 17.26
N ARG A 42 -6.81 31.69 17.48
CA ARG A 42 -7.40 30.47 18.06
C ARG A 42 -7.25 29.28 17.18
N ALA A 43 -7.45 29.40 15.86
CA ALA A 43 -7.30 28.31 14.90
C ALA A 43 -5.83 27.87 14.80
N ALA A 44 -4.90 28.83 14.65
CA ALA A 44 -3.47 28.57 14.62
C ALA A 44 -2.99 27.91 15.93
N GLY A 45 -3.46 28.40 17.08
CA GLY A 45 -3.14 27.86 18.39
C GLY A 45 -3.57 26.38 18.55
N LYS A 46 -4.76 26.01 18.08
CA LYS A 46 -5.22 24.62 18.11
C LYS A 46 -4.37 23.69 17.24
N ILE A 47 -3.83 24.20 16.15
CA ILE A 47 -2.97 23.41 15.25
C ILE A 47 -1.56 23.29 15.82
N SER A 48 -0.97 24.39 16.30
CA SER A 48 0.41 24.45 16.76
C SER A 48 0.62 23.88 18.17
N ARG A 49 -0.38 23.99 19.04
CA ARG A 49 -0.34 23.53 20.44
C ARG A 49 -1.48 22.58 20.76
N PRO A 50 -1.51 21.38 20.13
CA PRO A 50 -2.52 20.37 20.41
C PRO A 50 -2.37 19.86 21.85
N ASP A 51 -3.46 19.44 22.47
CA ASP A 51 -3.42 18.79 23.77
C ASP A 51 -2.79 17.39 23.69
N ARG A 52 -2.47 16.77 24.85
CA ARG A 52 -1.86 15.43 24.91
C ARG A 52 -2.69 14.36 24.19
N ASN A 53 -4.01 14.42 24.29
CA ASN A 53 -4.92 13.46 23.68
C ASN A 53 -4.94 13.62 22.16
N GLU A 54 -4.96 14.85 21.68
CA GLU A 54 -4.85 15.15 20.24
C GLU A 54 -3.51 14.73 19.66
N ILE A 55 -2.40 14.98 20.34
CA ILE A 55 -1.05 14.51 19.92
C ILE A 55 -1.06 12.99 19.79
N ARG A 56 -1.58 12.28 20.80
CA ARG A 56 -1.66 10.81 20.79
C ARG A 56 -2.53 10.33 19.64
N LYS A 57 -3.69 10.94 19.42
CA LYS A 57 -4.62 10.62 18.33
C LYS A 57 -3.96 10.83 16.97
N ARG A 58 -3.37 12.00 16.71
CA ARG A 58 -2.66 12.31 15.47
C ARG A 58 -1.55 11.31 15.18
N ARG A 59 -0.74 10.96 16.20
CA ARG A 59 0.32 9.94 16.07
C ARG A 59 -0.24 8.57 15.68
N ASN A 60 -1.32 8.14 16.33
CA ASN A 60 -1.96 6.86 16.03
C ASN A 60 -2.57 6.85 14.62
N ASP A 61 -3.22 7.93 14.21
CA ASP A 61 -3.80 8.06 12.88
C ASP A 61 -2.72 8.03 11.78
N ILE A 62 -1.60 8.73 11.98
CA ILE A 62 -0.45 8.68 11.06
C ILE A 62 0.12 7.25 10.97
N LYS A 63 0.29 6.57 12.11
CA LYS A 63 0.77 5.18 12.16
C LYS A 63 -0.19 4.24 11.41
N LYS A 64 -1.49 4.42 11.61
CA LYS A 64 -2.55 3.65 10.94
C LYS A 64 -2.53 3.87 9.43
N MET A 65 -2.43 5.12 8.98
CA MET A 65 -2.33 5.45 7.54
C MET A 65 -1.10 4.83 6.89
N LYS A 66 0.08 4.94 7.52
CA LYS A 66 1.31 4.33 7.02
C LYS A 66 1.17 2.80 6.90
N ARG A 67 0.58 2.14 7.91
CA ARG A 67 0.32 0.70 7.87
C ARG A 67 -0.64 0.35 6.74
N GLN A 68 -1.75 1.04 6.61
CA GLN A 68 -2.73 0.80 5.54
C GLN A 68 -2.13 0.99 4.14
N ALA A 69 -1.24 1.97 3.96
CA ALA A 69 -0.54 2.18 2.69
C ALA A 69 0.38 1.00 2.34
N VAL A 70 1.10 0.46 3.32
CA VAL A 70 1.93 -0.74 3.13
C VAL A 70 1.05 -1.96 2.82
N ASP A 71 0.02 -2.21 3.62
CA ASP A 71 -0.90 -3.33 3.43
C ASP A 71 -1.57 -3.29 2.04
N LYS A 72 -1.93 -2.10 1.56
CA LYS A 72 -2.49 -1.91 0.22
C LYS A 72 -1.50 -2.28 -0.88
N LYS A 73 -0.25 -1.83 -0.78
CA LYS A 73 0.81 -2.18 -1.72
C LYS A 73 1.08 -3.69 -1.74
N GLU A 74 1.17 -4.30 -0.56
CA GLU A 74 1.41 -5.74 -0.46
C GLU A 74 0.22 -6.58 -0.98
N ARG A 75 -1.01 -6.15 -0.75
CA ARG A 75 -2.20 -6.80 -1.35
C ARG A 75 -2.16 -6.73 -2.87
N PHE A 76 -1.83 -5.57 -3.42
CA PHE A 76 -1.70 -5.39 -4.86
C PHE A 76 -0.60 -6.28 -5.45
N ALA A 77 0.58 -6.31 -4.83
CA ALA A 77 1.69 -7.16 -5.26
C ALA A 77 1.30 -8.65 -5.28
N ARG A 78 0.58 -9.12 -4.26
CA ARG A 78 0.11 -10.50 -4.21
C ARG A 78 -1.01 -10.79 -5.22
N ALA A 79 -1.92 -9.85 -5.43
CA ALA A 79 -2.99 -9.99 -6.42
C ALA A 79 -2.43 -10.12 -7.85
N ALA A 80 -1.28 -9.53 -8.13
CA ALA A 80 -0.61 -9.62 -9.42
C ALA A 80 0.00 -11.00 -9.72
N THR A 81 0.08 -11.93 -8.73
CA THR A 81 0.62 -13.28 -8.96
C THR A 81 -0.32 -14.15 -9.80
N GLY A 82 0.25 -15.07 -10.59
CA GLY A 82 -0.53 -15.92 -11.52
C GLY A 82 -1.61 -16.73 -10.83
N ILE A 83 -1.32 -17.30 -9.65
CA ILE A 83 -2.29 -18.11 -8.88
C ILE A 83 -3.49 -17.26 -8.40
N ARG A 84 -3.26 -15.99 -8.05
CA ARG A 84 -4.35 -15.10 -7.60
C ARG A 84 -5.23 -14.71 -8.77
N ARG A 85 -4.64 -14.34 -9.91
CA ARG A 85 -5.39 -14.04 -11.14
C ARG A 85 -6.24 -15.22 -11.61
N ALA A 86 -5.69 -16.44 -11.52
CA ALA A 86 -6.45 -17.63 -11.89
C ALA A 86 -7.65 -17.91 -10.98
N ARG A 87 -7.68 -17.38 -9.77
CA ARG A 87 -8.79 -17.53 -8.81
C ARG A 87 -9.85 -16.44 -8.90
N GLU A 88 -9.62 -15.39 -9.68
CA GLU A 88 -10.61 -14.31 -9.88
C GLU A 88 -11.73 -14.72 -10.84
N THR A 89 -11.52 -15.77 -11.64
CA THR A 89 -12.56 -16.30 -12.52
C THR A 89 -13.58 -17.10 -11.73
N ALA A 90 -14.89 -16.98 -12.09
CA ALA A 90 -16.00 -17.67 -11.41
C ALA A 90 -15.84 -19.20 -11.45
N VAL A 91 -15.22 -19.74 -12.50
CA VAL A 91 -14.81 -21.13 -12.62
C VAL A 91 -13.28 -21.17 -12.63
N PHE A 92 -12.70 -21.91 -11.70
CA PHE A 92 -11.25 -22.09 -11.67
C PHE A 92 -10.82 -22.86 -12.94
N VAL A 93 -10.14 -22.17 -13.81
CA VAL A 93 -9.45 -22.79 -14.96
C VAL A 93 -7.98 -22.88 -14.59
N ALA A 94 -7.42 -24.08 -14.61
CA ALA A 94 -5.99 -24.26 -14.38
C ALA A 94 -5.24 -23.39 -15.40
N PRO A 95 -4.27 -22.54 -14.96
CA PRO A 95 -3.49 -21.73 -15.88
C PRO A 95 -2.85 -22.64 -16.93
N LYS A 96 -2.97 -22.25 -18.21
CA LYS A 96 -2.32 -22.99 -19.30
C LYS A 96 -0.85 -23.13 -18.99
N GLN A 97 -0.28 -24.28 -19.34
CA GLN A 97 1.16 -24.48 -19.31
C GLN A 97 1.77 -23.49 -20.31
N ILE A 98 2.40 -22.46 -19.81
CA ILE A 98 3.16 -21.53 -20.62
C ILE A 98 4.54 -22.17 -20.73
N SER A 99 4.73 -22.99 -21.79
CA SER A 99 6.04 -23.41 -22.20
C SER A 99 6.81 -22.17 -22.64
N ASP A 100 7.93 -21.90 -22.01
CA ASP A 100 9.02 -21.00 -22.45
C ASP A 100 8.62 -19.74 -23.22
N VAL A 101 7.79 -18.91 -22.66
CA VAL A 101 7.77 -17.52 -23.08
C VAL A 101 8.54 -16.75 -22.04
N ASN A 102 9.56 -16.03 -22.49
CA ASN A 102 10.24 -14.98 -21.76
C ASN A 102 9.27 -14.29 -20.81
N HIS A 103 9.09 -14.87 -19.62
CA HIS A 103 8.66 -14.05 -18.51
C HIS A 103 9.84 -13.10 -18.34
N GLU A 104 9.76 -11.95 -19.04
CA GLU A 104 10.40 -10.76 -18.53
C GLU A 104 10.18 -10.88 -17.04
N ARG A 105 11.25 -11.14 -16.33
CA ARG A 105 11.26 -11.21 -14.87
C ARG A 105 10.83 -9.82 -14.43
N ASN A 106 9.52 -9.62 -14.46
CA ASN A 106 8.91 -8.46 -13.82
C ASN A 106 9.61 -8.37 -12.49
N GLU A 107 10.31 -7.28 -12.30
CA GLU A 107 11.10 -6.98 -11.11
C GLU A 107 10.37 -7.59 -9.94
N SER A 108 10.98 -8.61 -9.34
CA SER A 108 10.30 -9.46 -8.36
C SER A 108 9.72 -8.55 -7.30
N LEU A 109 8.40 -8.44 -7.28
CA LEU A 109 7.68 -7.58 -6.35
C LEU A 109 8.11 -7.95 -4.93
N GLU A 110 8.84 -7.06 -4.30
CA GLU A 110 9.36 -7.28 -2.97
C GLU A 110 8.38 -6.76 -1.92
N LEU A 111 8.06 -7.60 -0.95
CA LEU A 111 7.22 -7.24 0.18
C LEU A 111 8.03 -6.46 1.20
N LYS A 112 7.44 -5.44 1.80
CA LYS A 112 8.05 -4.70 2.89
C LYS A 112 8.16 -5.54 4.16
N SER A 113 7.14 -6.34 4.44
CA SER A 113 7.10 -7.24 5.60
C SER A 113 7.46 -8.67 5.17
N PRO A 114 8.37 -9.37 5.89
CA PRO A 114 8.69 -10.76 5.60
C PRO A 114 7.47 -11.64 5.81
N ARG A 115 7.38 -12.73 5.05
CA ARG A 115 6.37 -13.77 5.20
C ARG A 115 7.01 -15.14 5.31
N ASN A 116 6.34 -16.06 5.99
CA ASN A 116 6.81 -17.43 6.11
C ASN A 116 6.30 -18.28 4.94
N CYS A 117 7.19 -19.03 4.33
CA CYS A 117 6.88 -19.97 3.28
C CYS A 117 5.90 -21.04 3.77
N TYR A 118 4.86 -21.32 2.99
CA TYR A 118 3.91 -22.38 3.32
C TYR A 118 4.56 -23.76 3.45
N ILE A 119 5.58 -24.04 2.67
CA ILE A 119 6.26 -25.35 2.62
C ILE A 119 7.39 -25.44 3.65
N CYS A 120 8.47 -24.67 3.47
CA CYS A 120 9.69 -24.80 4.28
C CYS A 120 9.71 -23.89 5.52
N LYS A 121 8.70 -23.04 5.72
CA LYS A 121 8.58 -22.07 6.82
C LYS A 121 9.66 -20.98 6.85
N ALA A 122 10.61 -20.99 5.96
CA ALA A 122 11.63 -19.94 5.85
C ALA A 122 10.97 -18.58 5.54
N GLU A 123 11.53 -17.52 6.09
CA GLU A 123 11.11 -16.15 5.79
C GLU A 123 11.51 -15.76 4.37
N TYR A 124 10.62 -15.05 3.68
CA TYR A 124 10.88 -14.50 2.36
C TYR A 124 10.20 -13.16 2.17
N ARG A 125 10.74 -12.34 1.27
CA ARG A 125 10.17 -11.05 0.84
C ARG A 125 9.88 -11.01 -0.66
N ARG A 126 10.69 -11.72 -1.46
CA ARG A 126 10.52 -11.77 -2.92
C ARG A 126 9.38 -12.69 -3.27
N LEU A 127 8.41 -12.17 -4.02
CA LEU A 127 7.30 -12.97 -4.55
C LEU A 127 7.75 -13.70 -5.83
N HIS A 128 7.30 -14.93 -5.96
CA HIS A 128 7.39 -15.63 -7.22
C HIS A 128 6.27 -15.14 -8.15
N PHE A 129 6.53 -15.05 -9.44
CA PHE A 129 5.57 -14.55 -10.42
C PHE A 129 4.22 -15.30 -10.40
N PHE A 130 4.24 -16.58 -10.05
CA PHE A 130 3.05 -17.42 -10.02
C PHE A 130 2.50 -17.62 -8.60
N TYR A 131 3.34 -17.87 -7.60
CA TYR A 131 2.92 -18.17 -6.23
C TYR A 131 3.17 -17.02 -5.27
N ASP A 132 2.17 -16.72 -4.42
CA ASP A 132 2.24 -15.66 -3.42
C ASP A 132 2.52 -16.14 -1.99
N SER A 133 2.49 -17.46 -1.74
CA SER A 133 2.59 -18.06 -0.40
C SER A 133 3.80 -18.92 -0.18
N MET A 134 4.72 -18.96 -1.13
CA MET A 134 5.94 -19.78 -1.09
C MET A 134 7.18 -18.91 -1.30
N CYS A 135 8.31 -19.30 -0.69
CA CYS A 135 9.59 -18.69 -1.01
C CYS A 135 10.00 -19.00 -2.47
N PRO A 136 10.87 -18.22 -3.10
CA PRO A 136 11.22 -18.40 -4.51
C PRO A 136 11.67 -19.82 -4.85
N GLY A 137 12.50 -20.46 -4.01
CA GLY A 137 12.97 -21.82 -4.26
C GLY A 137 11.87 -22.89 -4.20
N CYS A 138 11.00 -22.83 -3.18
CA CYS A 138 9.86 -23.76 -3.11
C CYS A 138 8.83 -23.49 -4.22
N ALA A 139 8.65 -22.23 -4.59
CA ALA A 139 7.74 -21.83 -5.65
C ALA A 139 8.21 -22.33 -7.01
N GLU A 140 9.50 -22.17 -7.32
CA GLU A 140 10.11 -22.64 -8.55
C GLU A 140 9.99 -24.16 -8.69
N LEU A 141 10.36 -24.91 -7.64
CA LEU A 141 10.22 -26.38 -7.64
C LEU A 141 8.77 -26.81 -7.91
N ASN A 142 7.80 -26.17 -7.25
CA ASN A 142 6.39 -26.50 -7.47
C ASN A 142 5.89 -26.06 -8.84
N TYR A 143 6.42 -24.96 -9.37
CA TYR A 143 6.07 -24.50 -10.71
C TYR A 143 6.56 -25.47 -11.78
N GLN A 144 7.80 -25.95 -11.69
CA GLN A 144 8.36 -26.96 -12.60
C GLN A 144 7.56 -28.28 -12.57
N LYS A 145 7.13 -28.71 -11.36
CA LYS A 145 6.32 -29.93 -11.22
C LYS A 145 4.94 -29.84 -11.88
N ARG A 146 4.42 -28.66 -12.14
CA ARG A 146 3.14 -28.49 -12.86
C ARG A 146 3.19 -29.02 -14.30
N PHE A 147 4.38 -29.09 -14.87
CA PHE A 147 4.58 -29.53 -16.25
C PHE A 147 4.92 -31.04 -16.34
N GLN A 148 5.08 -31.68 -15.20
CA GLN A 148 5.28 -33.14 -15.15
C GLN A 148 3.91 -33.81 -15.32
N ALA A 149 3.67 -34.31 -16.52
CA ALA A 149 2.48 -35.09 -16.84
C ALA A 149 2.90 -36.48 -17.27
N ALA A 150 2.16 -37.50 -16.84
CA ALA A 150 2.31 -38.88 -17.34
C ALA A 150 1.08 -39.20 -18.18
N SER A 151 1.27 -39.98 -19.25
CA SER A 151 0.14 -40.52 -20.01
C SER A 151 -0.58 -41.54 -19.15
N LEU A 152 -1.89 -41.36 -19.01
CA LEU A 152 -2.81 -42.29 -18.36
C LEU A 152 -3.50 -43.21 -19.36
N GLU A 153 -3.08 -43.22 -20.61
CA GLU A 153 -3.63 -44.06 -21.64
C GLU A 153 -3.50 -45.54 -21.24
N GLY A 154 -4.57 -46.29 -21.29
CA GLY A 154 -4.66 -47.66 -20.86
C GLY A 154 -4.65 -47.90 -19.32
N LYS A 155 -4.72 -46.84 -18.51
CA LYS A 155 -4.87 -46.97 -17.05
C LYS A 155 -6.35 -46.89 -16.69
N VAL A 156 -6.81 -47.82 -15.86
CA VAL A 156 -8.17 -47.81 -15.28
C VAL A 156 -8.06 -47.21 -13.89
N ALA A 157 -8.92 -46.23 -13.56
CA ALA A 157 -9.04 -45.63 -12.24
C ALA A 157 -10.22 -46.24 -11.49
#